data_2df06942ba4bf0772a129d2bffb66e87
#
_entry.id   2df06942ba4bf0772a129d2bffb66e87
#
_cell.length_a   1.000
_cell.length_b   1.000
_cell.length_c   1.000
_cell.angle_alpha   90.00
_cell.angle_beta   90.00
_cell.angle_gamma   90.00
#
_symmetry.space_group_name_H-M   'P 1'
#
loop_
_entity.id
_entity.type
_entity.pdbx_description
1 polymer ?
#
loop_
_entity_poly.entity_id
_entity_poly.type
_entity_poly.pdbx_seq_one_letter_code
_entity_poly.pdbx_strand_id
1 'polypeptide(L)'
;MTTLVLATRNPGKIKEIHHLLSGSDWQVRSCESYEGCPEPEETGDTFEENALIKARAIAAYTEELTLADDSGLEVDALDGAPGVHSARYSGPDATDASNNALLLQRLADVPDEQRTARFCCVIAIVAADGRTWTTTGTCEGRIGTSSRGDAGFGYDPLFTPEGHHQTFGELGADVKNSISHRGKAVR
;
A
#
# COMPACT_ATOMS: atom_id res chain seq x y z
N MET A 1 -9.09 -25.37 -5.44
CA MET A 1 -8.79 -23.95 -5.16
C MET A 1 -7.45 -23.89 -4.45
N THR A 2 -6.53 -23.08 -4.92
CA THR A 2 -5.22 -22.91 -4.29
C THR A 2 -5.30 -21.81 -3.25
N THR A 3 -4.80 -22.07 -2.04
CA THR A 3 -4.76 -21.05 -0.97
C THR A 3 -3.72 -19.98 -1.33
N LEU A 4 -4.10 -18.70 -1.13
CA LEU A 4 -3.21 -17.56 -1.20
C LEU A 4 -3.28 -16.82 0.13
N VAL A 5 -2.18 -16.80 0.87
CA VAL A 5 -2.09 -16.11 2.17
C VAL A 5 -1.68 -14.66 1.95
N LEU A 6 -2.41 -13.71 2.53
CA LEU A 6 -2.05 -12.30 2.55
C LEU A 6 -1.17 -11.99 3.77
N ALA A 7 0.09 -11.64 3.52
CA ALA A 7 1.06 -11.25 4.54
C ALA A 7 0.90 -9.76 4.90
N THR A 8 -0.30 -9.36 5.30
CA THR A 8 -0.60 -8.01 5.79
C THR A 8 -1.69 -8.06 6.84
N ARG A 9 -1.60 -7.17 7.83
CA ARG A 9 -2.62 -6.94 8.87
C ARG A 9 -3.37 -5.62 8.65
N ASN A 10 -3.00 -4.86 7.61
CA ASN A 10 -3.69 -3.61 7.29
C ASN A 10 -5.06 -3.90 6.66
N PRO A 11 -6.18 -3.53 7.32
CA PRO A 11 -7.52 -3.86 6.86
C PRO A 11 -7.87 -3.20 5.52
N GLY A 12 -7.32 -2.03 5.23
CA GLY A 12 -7.50 -1.35 3.96
C GLY A 12 -6.87 -2.13 2.81
N LYS A 13 -5.62 -2.59 2.98
CA LYS A 13 -4.92 -3.42 2.00
C LYS A 13 -5.64 -4.75 1.79
N ILE A 14 -6.05 -5.41 2.86
CA ILE A 14 -6.80 -6.67 2.80
C ILE A 14 -8.07 -6.50 1.97
N LYS A 15 -8.85 -5.46 2.25
CA LYS A 15 -10.09 -5.16 1.53
C LYS A 15 -9.86 -4.93 0.03
N GLU A 16 -8.85 -4.13 -0.32
CA GLU A 16 -8.53 -3.85 -1.72
C GLU A 16 -8.05 -5.09 -2.47
N ILE A 17 -7.15 -5.89 -1.86
CA ILE A 17 -6.65 -7.12 -2.50
C ILE A 17 -7.77 -8.15 -2.68
N HIS A 18 -8.65 -8.31 -1.69
CA HIS A 18 -9.84 -9.18 -1.84
C HIS A 18 -10.73 -8.72 -2.99
N HIS A 19 -10.95 -7.41 -3.14
CA HIS A 19 -11.74 -6.86 -4.25
C HIS A 19 -11.06 -7.13 -5.61
N LEU A 20 -9.74 -6.89 -5.71
CA LEU A 20 -8.96 -7.09 -6.92
C LEU A 20 -8.88 -8.56 -7.36
N LEU A 21 -8.87 -9.48 -6.41
CA LEU A 21 -8.83 -10.93 -6.65
C LEU A 21 -10.24 -11.56 -6.71
N SER A 22 -11.30 -10.76 -6.58
CA SER A 22 -12.67 -11.26 -6.68
C SER A 22 -12.94 -11.87 -8.04
N GLY A 23 -13.54 -13.07 -8.07
CA GLY A 23 -13.79 -13.83 -9.31
C GLY A 23 -12.59 -14.64 -9.82
N SER A 24 -11.46 -14.64 -9.12
CA SER A 24 -10.34 -15.55 -9.37
C SER A 24 -10.56 -16.91 -8.67
N ASP A 25 -9.75 -17.92 -9.05
CA ASP A 25 -9.79 -19.25 -8.43
C ASP A 25 -8.99 -19.34 -7.12
N TRP A 26 -8.51 -18.21 -6.58
CA TRP A 26 -7.76 -18.17 -5.34
C TRP A 26 -8.67 -18.23 -4.11
N GLN A 27 -8.31 -19.09 -3.14
CA GLN A 27 -8.84 -19.01 -1.79
C GLN A 27 -7.96 -18.06 -0.96
N VAL A 28 -8.34 -16.79 -0.90
CA VAL A 28 -7.58 -15.76 -0.18
C VAL A 28 -7.80 -15.88 1.32
N ARG A 29 -6.72 -15.97 2.10
CA ARG A 29 -6.73 -16.02 3.57
C ARG A 29 -5.82 -14.94 4.15
N SER A 30 -6.21 -14.35 5.28
CA SER A 30 -5.31 -13.49 6.05
C SER A 30 -4.29 -14.32 6.83
N CYS A 31 -3.06 -13.82 6.97
CA CYS A 31 -2.06 -14.41 7.86
C CYS A 31 -2.54 -14.47 9.32
N GLU A 32 -3.46 -13.61 9.73
CA GLU A 32 -4.07 -13.62 11.07
C GLU A 32 -4.93 -14.86 11.34
N SER A 33 -5.34 -15.59 10.30
CA SER A 33 -6.07 -16.86 10.47
C SER A 33 -5.17 -18.04 10.90
N TYR A 34 -3.86 -17.83 10.95
CA TYR A 34 -2.87 -18.81 11.39
C TYR A 34 -2.39 -18.45 12.80
N GLU A 35 -2.69 -19.31 13.78
CA GLU A 35 -2.32 -19.07 15.18
C GLU A 35 -0.79 -18.93 15.32
N GLY A 36 -0.32 -17.87 15.99
CA GLY A 36 1.10 -17.60 16.16
C GLY A 36 1.84 -17.11 14.91
N CYS A 37 1.12 -16.71 13.86
CA CYS A 37 1.73 -16.19 12.65
C CYS A 37 2.64 -14.98 12.95
N PRO A 38 3.92 -14.99 12.51
CA PRO A 38 4.87 -13.95 12.85
C PRO A 38 4.50 -12.59 12.24
N GLU A 39 5.03 -11.55 12.87
CA GLU A 39 5.01 -10.18 12.34
C GLU A 39 6.45 -9.74 12.09
N PRO A 40 7.00 -9.98 10.89
CA PRO A 40 8.38 -9.65 10.60
C PRO A 40 8.61 -8.14 10.61
N GLU A 41 9.73 -7.71 11.18
CA GLU A 41 10.16 -6.33 11.14
C GLU A 41 10.55 -5.93 9.71
N GLU A 42 10.04 -4.80 9.25
CA GLU A 42 10.35 -4.23 7.94
C GLU A 42 11.66 -3.41 8.04
N THR A 43 12.78 -4.07 7.77
CA THR A 43 14.13 -3.50 7.87
C THR A 43 14.73 -3.12 6.51
N GLY A 44 13.98 -3.30 5.42
CA GLY A 44 14.43 -2.95 4.07
C GLY A 44 14.37 -1.45 3.81
N ASP A 45 15.26 -1.00 2.94
CA ASP A 45 15.33 0.38 2.48
C ASP A 45 14.38 0.64 1.27
N THR A 46 13.82 -0.41 0.69
CA THR A 46 12.92 -0.35 -0.46
C THR A 46 11.62 -1.09 -0.21
N PHE A 47 10.55 -0.73 -0.95
CA PHE A 47 9.28 -1.46 -0.92
C PHE A 47 9.44 -2.92 -1.31
N GLU A 48 10.32 -3.23 -2.27
CA GLU A 48 10.57 -4.61 -2.70
C GLU A 48 11.21 -5.45 -1.60
N GLU A 49 12.23 -4.92 -0.92
CA GLU A 49 12.87 -5.61 0.20
C GLU A 49 11.87 -5.90 1.31
N ASN A 50 11.07 -4.91 1.71
CA ASN A 50 10.06 -5.09 2.75
C ASN A 50 8.95 -6.07 2.34
N ALA A 51 8.47 -6.02 1.10
CA ALA A 51 7.51 -6.99 0.58
C ALA A 51 8.07 -8.42 0.62
N LEU A 52 9.33 -8.60 0.21
CA LEU A 52 10.01 -9.89 0.24
C LEU A 52 10.24 -10.41 1.67
N ILE A 53 10.64 -9.55 2.60
CA ILE A 53 10.79 -9.92 4.03
C ILE A 53 9.48 -10.47 4.57
N LYS A 54 8.37 -9.76 4.35
CA LYS A 54 7.03 -10.19 4.78
C LYS A 54 6.61 -11.49 4.13
N ALA A 55 6.69 -11.57 2.81
CA ALA A 55 6.24 -12.75 2.06
C ALA A 55 7.01 -14.02 2.46
N ARG A 56 8.34 -13.93 2.58
CA ARG A 56 9.20 -15.06 2.96
C ARG A 56 8.92 -15.56 4.37
N ALA A 57 8.78 -14.65 5.34
CA ALA A 57 8.51 -15.04 6.71
C ALA A 57 7.17 -15.76 6.86
N ILE A 58 6.12 -15.25 6.20
CA ILE A 58 4.79 -15.83 6.26
C ILE A 58 4.70 -17.13 5.43
N ALA A 59 5.31 -17.19 4.25
CA ALA A 59 5.35 -18.42 3.44
C ALA A 59 6.06 -19.56 4.18
N ALA A 60 7.20 -19.27 4.85
CA ALA A 60 7.93 -20.25 5.64
C ALA A 60 7.12 -20.75 6.85
N TYR A 61 6.28 -19.91 7.43
CA TYR A 61 5.44 -20.26 8.58
C TYR A 61 4.19 -21.05 8.19
N THR A 62 3.52 -20.62 7.12
CA THR A 62 2.24 -21.21 6.69
C THR A 62 2.40 -22.40 5.74
N GLU A 63 3.58 -22.55 5.13
CA GLU A 63 3.85 -23.52 4.05
C GLU A 63 2.90 -23.35 2.84
N GLU A 64 2.34 -22.15 2.67
CA GLU A 64 1.38 -21.81 1.62
C GLU A 64 1.95 -20.73 0.69
N LEU A 65 1.37 -20.63 -0.51
CA LEU A 65 1.66 -19.51 -1.41
C LEU A 65 1.26 -18.21 -0.72
N THR A 66 2.20 -17.28 -0.60
CA THR A 66 2.00 -16.05 0.17
C THR A 66 2.21 -14.82 -0.70
N LEU A 67 1.29 -13.87 -0.59
CA LEU A 67 1.36 -12.55 -1.19
C LEU A 67 1.59 -11.49 -0.10
N ALA A 68 2.63 -10.69 -0.24
CA ALA A 68 2.85 -9.48 0.55
C ALA A 68 2.76 -8.24 -0.32
N ASP A 69 2.23 -7.19 0.27
CA ASP A 69 2.18 -5.83 -0.27
C ASP A 69 3.05 -4.93 0.58
N ASP A 70 4.01 -4.24 -0.04
CA ASP A 70 4.60 -3.07 0.55
C ASP A 70 4.37 -1.88 -0.35
N SER A 71 3.84 -0.80 0.24
CA SER A 71 3.35 0.33 -0.53
C SER A 71 3.39 1.61 0.29
N GLY A 72 3.57 2.72 -0.39
CA GLY A 72 3.61 4.02 0.24
C GLY A 72 3.47 5.16 -0.75
N LEU A 73 3.48 6.37 -0.19
CA LEU A 73 3.43 7.62 -0.90
C LEU A 73 4.84 8.20 -1.02
N GLU A 74 5.22 8.62 -2.21
CA GLU A 74 6.44 9.39 -2.46
C GLU A 74 6.06 10.79 -2.94
N VAL A 75 6.62 11.83 -2.32
CA VAL A 75 6.35 13.23 -2.67
C VAL A 75 7.64 13.89 -3.14
N ASP A 76 7.64 14.42 -4.36
CA ASP A 76 8.85 14.94 -5.01
C ASP A 76 9.47 16.12 -4.24
N ALA A 77 8.66 17.05 -3.75
CA ALA A 77 9.11 18.19 -2.94
C ALA A 77 9.71 17.80 -1.57
N LEU A 78 9.58 16.54 -1.17
CA LEU A 78 10.12 15.99 0.08
C LEU A 78 11.17 14.90 -0.18
N ASP A 79 11.83 14.94 -1.36
CA ASP A 79 12.85 13.97 -1.76
C ASP A 79 12.37 12.50 -1.65
N GLY A 80 11.09 12.26 -1.97
CA GLY A 80 10.47 10.94 -1.93
C GLY A 80 9.88 10.55 -0.57
N ALA A 81 10.04 11.38 0.47
CA ALA A 81 9.35 11.10 1.75
C ALA A 81 7.81 11.21 1.57
N PRO A 82 7.03 10.44 2.33
CA PRO A 82 7.38 9.48 3.40
C PRO A 82 7.97 8.15 2.91
N GLY A 83 7.78 7.71 1.65
CA GLY A 83 8.35 6.49 1.08
C GLY A 83 8.01 5.24 1.91
N VAL A 84 9.00 4.40 2.21
CA VAL A 84 8.81 3.16 3.01
C VAL A 84 8.33 3.43 4.44
N HIS A 85 8.39 4.66 4.91
CA HIS A 85 7.90 5.08 6.23
C HIS A 85 6.46 5.57 6.21
N SER A 86 5.73 5.43 5.10
CA SER A 86 4.37 5.99 4.91
C SER A 86 3.39 5.67 6.03
N ALA A 87 3.37 4.43 6.52
CA ALA A 87 2.46 4.02 7.59
C ALA A 87 2.82 4.62 8.96
N ARG A 88 4.09 4.96 9.19
CA ARG A 88 4.64 5.45 10.46
C ARG A 88 5.30 6.83 10.35
N TYR A 89 4.85 7.65 9.38
CA TYR A 89 5.50 8.93 9.05
C TYR A 89 5.53 9.92 10.23
N SER A 90 4.47 9.94 11.03
CA SER A 90 4.38 10.79 12.23
C SER A 90 4.91 10.13 13.51
N GLY A 91 5.54 8.96 13.42
CA GLY A 91 6.17 8.27 14.54
C GLY A 91 5.53 6.92 14.90
N PRO A 92 5.92 6.33 16.05
CA PRO A 92 5.48 4.98 16.44
C PRO A 92 3.97 4.86 16.70
N ASP A 93 3.34 5.94 17.18
CA ASP A 93 1.89 6.00 17.45
C ASP A 93 1.11 6.66 16.29
N ALA A 94 1.64 6.54 15.07
CA ALA A 94 1.06 7.15 13.89
C ALA A 94 -0.35 6.64 13.60
N THR A 95 -1.20 7.58 13.20
CA THR A 95 -2.53 7.33 12.63
C THR A 95 -2.60 7.94 11.24
N ASP A 96 -3.57 7.55 10.41
CA ASP A 96 -3.79 8.20 9.13
C ASP A 96 -3.96 9.71 9.28
N ALA A 97 -4.69 10.14 10.31
CA ALA A 97 -4.91 11.56 10.61
C ALA A 97 -3.61 12.30 10.96
N SER A 98 -2.75 11.73 11.82
CA SER A 98 -1.48 12.36 12.20
C SER A 98 -0.47 12.37 11.06
N ASN A 99 -0.43 11.31 10.24
CA ASN A 99 0.40 11.24 9.04
C ASN A 99 -0.01 12.30 8.01
N ASN A 100 -1.31 12.44 7.76
CA ASN A 100 -1.86 13.45 6.86
C ASN A 100 -1.58 14.88 7.35
N ALA A 101 -1.75 15.14 8.65
CA ALA A 101 -1.45 16.44 9.26
C ALA A 101 0.04 16.79 9.11
N LEU A 102 0.94 15.86 9.38
CA LEU A 102 2.38 16.06 9.21
C LEU A 102 2.74 16.33 7.75
N LEU A 103 2.16 15.57 6.81
CA LEU A 103 2.41 15.76 5.38
C LEU A 103 1.99 17.17 4.93
N LEU A 104 0.80 17.62 5.31
CA LEU A 104 0.33 18.99 5.01
C LEU A 104 1.22 20.05 5.63
N GLN A 105 1.67 19.85 6.86
CA GLN A 105 2.61 20.76 7.53
C GLN A 105 3.95 20.86 6.77
N ARG A 106 4.50 19.73 6.32
CA ARG A 106 5.76 19.70 5.55
C ARG A 106 5.64 20.36 4.19
N LEU A 107 4.44 20.37 3.62
CA LEU A 107 4.16 20.99 2.33
C LEU A 107 3.58 22.42 2.44
N ALA A 108 3.52 23.03 3.63
CA ALA A 108 2.84 24.30 3.85
C ALA A 108 3.34 25.43 2.91
N ASP A 109 4.65 25.50 2.69
CA ASP A 109 5.29 26.52 1.86
C ASP A 109 5.58 26.03 0.42
N VAL A 110 5.12 24.82 0.05
CA VAL A 110 5.32 24.26 -1.29
C VAL A 110 4.16 24.67 -2.18
N PRO A 111 4.45 25.37 -3.33
CA PRO A 111 3.41 25.73 -4.29
C PRO A 111 2.66 24.52 -4.85
N ASP A 112 1.40 24.71 -5.22
CA ASP A 112 0.53 23.63 -5.70
C ASP A 112 1.12 22.85 -6.89
N GLU A 113 1.75 23.55 -7.83
CA GLU A 113 2.40 22.95 -9.00
C GLU A 113 3.61 22.06 -8.68
N GLN A 114 4.19 22.20 -7.49
CA GLN A 114 5.35 21.43 -7.02
C GLN A 114 4.97 20.29 -6.06
N ARG A 115 3.67 20.08 -5.82
CA ARG A 115 3.16 19.01 -4.94
C ARG A 115 2.95 17.68 -5.67
N THR A 116 3.77 17.41 -6.69
CA THR A 116 3.72 16.13 -7.40
C THR A 116 4.11 14.98 -6.50
N ALA A 117 3.42 13.87 -6.66
CA ALA A 117 3.59 12.70 -5.82
C ALA A 117 3.15 11.45 -6.57
N ARG A 118 3.54 10.30 -6.06
CA ARG A 118 3.04 9.00 -6.53
C ARG A 118 2.78 8.05 -5.38
N PHE A 119 1.79 7.22 -5.54
CA PHE A 119 1.69 5.99 -4.77
C PHE A 119 2.47 4.89 -5.48
N CYS A 120 3.26 4.16 -4.71
CA CYS A 120 4.00 2.98 -5.15
C CYS A 120 3.47 1.75 -4.42
N CYS A 121 3.42 0.61 -5.12
CA CYS A 121 3.11 -0.69 -4.54
C CYS A 121 4.04 -1.72 -5.14
N VAL A 122 4.69 -2.50 -4.30
CA VAL A 122 5.36 -3.74 -4.70
C VAL A 122 4.61 -4.92 -4.09
N ILE A 123 4.20 -5.84 -4.95
CA ILE A 123 3.67 -7.14 -4.57
C ILE A 123 4.80 -8.15 -4.67
N ALA A 124 5.06 -8.88 -3.61
CA ALA A 124 5.92 -10.05 -3.61
C ALA A 124 5.08 -11.31 -3.39
N ILE A 125 5.29 -12.33 -4.22
CA ILE A 125 4.69 -13.65 -4.07
C ILE A 125 5.81 -14.64 -3.79
N VAL A 126 5.65 -15.43 -2.74
CA VAL A 126 6.61 -16.46 -2.35
C VAL A 126 5.88 -17.80 -2.19
N ALA A 127 6.35 -18.81 -2.90
CA ALA A 127 5.85 -20.17 -2.77
C ALA A 127 6.54 -20.92 -1.62
N ALA A 128 5.92 -21.98 -1.12
CA ALA A 128 6.48 -22.82 -0.06
C ALA A 128 7.87 -23.42 -0.40
N ASP A 129 8.15 -23.64 -1.69
CA ASP A 129 9.44 -24.11 -2.18
C ASP A 129 10.50 -22.99 -2.33
N GLY A 130 10.18 -21.77 -1.96
CA GLY A 130 11.08 -20.61 -1.98
C GLY A 130 11.13 -19.85 -3.30
N ARG A 131 10.41 -20.28 -4.34
CA ARG A 131 10.29 -19.49 -5.57
C ARG A 131 9.61 -18.16 -5.28
N THR A 132 10.10 -17.10 -5.91
CA THR A 132 9.72 -15.71 -5.62
C THR A 132 9.42 -14.97 -6.91
N TRP A 133 8.36 -14.18 -6.88
CA TRP A 133 7.98 -13.25 -7.96
C TRP A 133 7.69 -11.88 -7.35
N THR A 134 8.06 -10.82 -8.05
CA THR A 134 7.71 -9.45 -7.67
C THR A 134 7.07 -8.71 -8.85
N THR A 135 6.18 -7.80 -8.54
CA THR A 135 5.58 -6.88 -9.51
C THR A 135 5.40 -5.51 -8.85
N THR A 136 5.45 -4.47 -9.66
CA THR A 136 5.36 -3.10 -9.17
C THR A 136 4.26 -2.34 -9.91
N GLY A 137 3.50 -1.54 -9.17
CA GLY A 137 2.54 -0.61 -9.74
C GLY A 137 2.72 0.78 -9.15
N THR A 138 2.58 1.81 -9.99
CA THR A 138 2.63 3.21 -9.59
C THR A 138 1.39 3.95 -10.05
N CYS A 139 0.98 4.95 -9.26
CA CYS A 139 -0.07 5.88 -9.62
C CYS A 139 0.43 7.29 -9.38
N GLU A 140 0.69 8.02 -10.48
CA GLU A 140 1.11 9.41 -10.42
C GLU A 140 -0.06 10.31 -10.04
N GLY A 141 0.24 11.43 -9.38
CA GLY A 141 -0.75 12.39 -8.94
C GLY A 141 -0.12 13.56 -8.20
N ARG A 142 -0.90 14.15 -7.31
CA ARG A 142 -0.48 15.32 -6.53
C ARG A 142 -1.15 15.36 -5.16
N ILE A 143 -0.49 16.04 -4.22
CA ILE A 143 -1.03 16.27 -2.87
C ILE A 143 -1.76 17.61 -2.85
N GLY A 144 -3.01 17.59 -2.39
CA GLY A 144 -3.79 18.80 -2.17
C GLY A 144 -3.36 19.60 -0.95
N THR A 145 -4.02 20.73 -0.72
CA THR A 145 -3.78 21.61 0.44
C THR A 145 -4.68 21.29 1.63
N SER A 146 -5.67 20.44 1.45
CA SER A 146 -6.60 19.99 2.50
C SER A 146 -7.15 18.61 2.15
N SER A 147 -7.62 17.88 3.18
CA SER A 147 -8.29 16.59 3.00
C SER A 147 -9.64 16.76 2.32
N ARG A 148 -9.94 15.86 1.36
CA ARG A 148 -11.23 15.77 0.67
C ARG A 148 -11.66 14.31 0.55
N GLY A 149 -12.91 14.04 0.93
CA GLY A 149 -13.47 12.70 0.99
C GLY A 149 -13.03 11.91 2.23
N ASP A 150 -13.71 10.82 2.47
CA ASP A 150 -13.56 9.95 3.64
C ASP A 150 -13.46 8.46 3.25
N ALA A 151 -13.44 8.16 1.96
CA ALA A 151 -13.24 6.81 1.47
C ALA A 151 -11.76 6.41 1.52
N GLY A 152 -11.51 5.10 1.51
CA GLY A 152 -10.15 4.56 1.50
C GLY A 152 -9.45 4.61 2.84
N PHE A 153 -8.12 4.81 2.84
CA PHE A 153 -7.26 4.87 4.01
C PHE A 153 -5.95 5.60 3.71
N GLY A 154 -5.12 5.82 4.74
CA GLY A 154 -3.83 6.47 4.58
C GLY A 154 -3.96 7.90 4.04
N TYR A 155 -3.23 8.17 2.97
CA TYR A 155 -3.17 9.50 2.34
C TYR A 155 -4.22 9.71 1.24
N ASP A 156 -5.18 8.81 1.08
CA ASP A 156 -6.23 8.89 0.06
C ASP A 156 -6.99 10.24 0.04
N PRO A 157 -7.30 10.87 1.20
CA PRO A 157 -7.98 12.17 1.21
C PRO A 157 -7.14 13.33 0.68
N LEU A 158 -5.82 13.18 0.58
CA LEU A 158 -4.91 14.22 0.10
C LEU A 158 -4.44 14.01 -1.33
N PHE A 159 -4.54 12.78 -1.86
CA PHE A 159 -3.96 12.41 -3.14
C PHE A 159 -4.99 12.47 -4.27
N THR A 160 -4.73 13.32 -5.25
CA THR A 160 -5.50 13.40 -6.50
C THR A 160 -4.70 12.73 -7.61
N PRO A 161 -5.17 11.58 -8.16
CA PRO A 161 -4.48 10.90 -9.24
C PRO A 161 -4.49 11.72 -10.54
N GLU A 162 -3.45 11.54 -11.35
CA GLU A 162 -3.35 12.23 -12.65
C GLU A 162 -4.57 11.95 -13.54
N GLY A 163 -5.04 12.99 -14.23
CA GLY A 163 -6.23 12.91 -15.08
C GLY A 163 -7.56 12.99 -14.32
N HIS A 164 -7.54 13.15 -13.00
CA HIS A 164 -8.73 13.30 -12.17
C HIS A 164 -8.75 14.63 -11.42
N HIS A 165 -9.94 15.05 -10.97
CA HIS A 165 -10.14 16.23 -10.12
C HIS A 165 -10.53 15.85 -8.68
N GLN A 166 -10.86 14.60 -8.46
CA GLN A 166 -11.25 14.01 -7.18
C GLN A 166 -10.05 13.29 -6.54
N THR A 167 -9.96 13.35 -5.22
CA THR A 167 -8.98 12.57 -4.47
C THR A 167 -9.39 11.09 -4.44
N PHE A 168 -8.46 10.21 -4.06
CA PHE A 168 -8.81 8.82 -3.78
C PHE A 168 -9.83 8.69 -2.65
N GLY A 169 -9.87 9.65 -1.73
CA GLY A 169 -10.89 9.72 -0.68
C GLY A 169 -12.29 10.08 -1.19
N GLU A 170 -12.39 10.68 -2.37
CA GLU A 170 -13.67 11.04 -3.02
C GLU A 170 -14.08 10.04 -4.10
N LEU A 171 -13.14 9.27 -4.65
CA LEU A 171 -13.39 8.27 -5.69
C LEU A 171 -14.01 7.00 -5.10
N GLY A 172 -14.92 6.38 -5.83
CA GLY A 172 -15.43 5.07 -5.48
C GLY A 172 -14.37 3.97 -5.57
N ALA A 173 -14.56 2.89 -4.81
CA ALA A 173 -13.60 1.79 -4.72
C ALA A 173 -13.27 1.16 -6.08
N ASP A 174 -14.27 0.99 -6.96
CA ASP A 174 -14.08 0.39 -8.29
C ASP A 174 -13.17 1.25 -9.16
N VAL A 175 -13.39 2.58 -9.16
CA VAL A 175 -12.54 3.51 -9.90
C VAL A 175 -11.14 3.51 -9.33
N LYS A 176 -10.98 3.65 -7.99
CA LYS A 176 -9.68 3.59 -7.34
C LYS A 176 -8.94 2.31 -7.70
N ASN A 177 -9.57 1.15 -7.56
CA ASN A 177 -8.94 -0.15 -7.84
C ASN A 177 -8.55 -0.32 -9.32
N SER A 178 -9.25 0.36 -10.24
CA SER A 178 -8.92 0.31 -11.67
C SER A 178 -7.65 1.09 -12.03
N ILE A 179 -7.31 2.17 -11.31
CA ILE A 179 -6.23 3.10 -11.63
C ILE A 179 -5.09 3.13 -10.61
N SER A 180 -5.32 2.60 -9.39
CA SER A 180 -4.37 2.70 -8.29
C SER A 180 -3.07 1.89 -8.54
N HIS A 181 -2.03 2.26 -7.78
CA HIS A 181 -0.77 1.55 -7.69
C HIS A 181 -0.97 0.04 -7.39
N ARG A 182 -1.80 -0.28 -6.38
CA ARG A 182 -2.12 -1.66 -6.01
C ARG A 182 -2.90 -2.39 -7.11
N GLY A 183 -3.90 -1.73 -7.69
CA GLY A 183 -4.65 -2.28 -8.82
C GLY A 183 -3.77 -2.60 -10.04
N LYS A 184 -2.72 -1.81 -10.28
CA LYS A 184 -1.73 -2.07 -11.33
C LYS A 184 -0.76 -3.20 -10.96
N ALA A 185 -0.32 -3.27 -9.71
CA ALA A 185 0.62 -4.28 -9.24
C ALA A 185 0.01 -5.70 -9.16
N VAL A 186 -1.31 -5.83 -8.89
CA VAL A 186 -2.00 -7.13 -8.76
C VAL A 186 -2.38 -7.73 -10.12
N ARG A 187 -2.47 -6.94 -11.19
CA ARG A 187 -2.77 -7.42 -12.57
C ARG A 187 -1.54 -7.95 -13.27
#